data_55fdfa8b6002dd19c9fae66c01391044
#
_entry.id   55fdfa8b6002dd19c9fae66c01391044
#
_cell.length_a   1.000
_cell.length_b   1.000
_cell.length_c   1.000
_cell.angle_alpha   90.00
_cell.angle_beta   90.00
_cell.angle_gamma   90.00
#
_symmetry.space_group_name_H-M   'P 1'
#
loop_
_entity.id
_entity.type
_entity.pdbx_description
1 polymer ?
#
loop_
_entity_poly.entity_id
_entity_poly.type
_entity_poly.pdbx_seq_one_letter_code
_entity_poly.pdbx_strand_id
1 'polypeptide(L)'
;IKFSKNNKNSKFRIVYCPPNTLIRPLSKRLKKTNLEVGAQNCHESENYGAYTGHVNSKMLKNVGAKYVILGHSENRQSGETDKLINLKIKSAIKSNLKVIFCIGETLSEKRKKRTNKVLAQQITSGLKSIKNTSNIIIAYEPVWSIGTGLIPKPNDLSNSISFIKSKFRKKTPKVLYGGSVNNKNITEIKDINVIDGFLIGGASQSSKKFIDIIKKTFN
;
A
#
# COMPACT_ATOMS: atom_id res chain seq x y z
N ILE A 1 18.83 5.08 6.80
CA ILE A 1 19.98 4.17 6.54
C ILE A 1 20.69 3.80 7.83
N LYS A 2 21.16 4.75 8.67
CA LYS A 2 21.80 4.45 9.97
C LYS A 2 20.92 3.51 10.83
N PHE A 3 19.65 3.87 11.03
CA PHE A 3 18.68 3.07 11.78
C PHE A 3 18.54 1.64 11.22
N SER A 4 18.43 1.49 9.90
CA SER A 4 18.29 0.19 9.23
C SER A 4 19.55 -0.68 9.36
N LYS A 5 20.74 -0.10 9.33
CA LYS A 5 22.00 -0.85 9.52
C LYS A 5 22.10 -1.46 10.92
N ASN A 6 21.61 -0.75 11.94
CA ASN A 6 21.63 -1.21 13.32
C ASN A 6 20.53 -2.25 13.63
N ASN A 7 19.55 -2.44 12.72
CA ASN A 7 18.41 -3.34 12.87
C ASN A 7 18.36 -4.38 11.74
N LYS A 8 19.49 -4.94 11.33
CA LYS A 8 19.59 -5.91 10.22
C LYS A 8 18.74 -7.16 10.42
N ASN A 9 18.54 -7.62 11.65
CA ASN A 9 17.79 -8.83 12.01
C ASN A 9 16.33 -8.55 12.39
N SER A 10 15.80 -7.37 12.04
CA SER A 10 14.44 -7.00 12.37
C SER A 10 13.41 -7.89 11.66
N LYS A 11 12.39 -8.33 12.39
CA LYS A 11 11.26 -9.12 11.89
C LYS A 11 10.33 -8.34 10.92
N PHE A 12 10.60 -7.06 10.71
CA PHE A 12 9.77 -6.18 9.87
C PHE A 12 10.46 -5.80 8.55
N ARG A 13 9.66 -5.44 7.57
CA ARG A 13 10.09 -4.97 6.26
C ARG A 13 9.69 -3.52 6.07
N ILE A 14 10.63 -2.67 5.63
CA ILE A 14 10.37 -1.28 5.31
C ILE A 14 10.49 -1.10 3.81
N VAL A 15 9.42 -0.58 3.20
CA VAL A 15 9.39 -0.23 1.77
C VAL A 15 9.22 1.28 1.66
N TYR A 16 10.11 1.94 0.94
CA TYR A 16 10.03 3.36 0.65
C TYR A 16 9.50 3.57 -0.76
N CYS A 17 8.39 4.29 -0.90
CA CYS A 17 7.76 4.59 -2.19
C CYS A 17 7.91 6.09 -2.50
N PRO A 18 9.06 6.53 -3.03
CA PRO A 18 9.31 7.92 -3.38
C PRO A 18 8.65 8.28 -4.72
N PRO A 19 8.61 9.57 -5.10
CA PRO A 19 8.31 9.98 -6.47
C PRO A 19 9.19 9.25 -7.49
N ASN A 20 8.68 9.01 -8.70
CA ASN A 20 9.35 8.22 -9.74
C ASN A 20 10.77 8.68 -10.03
N THR A 21 11.03 10.00 -9.99
CA THR A 21 12.35 10.61 -10.23
C THR A 21 13.42 10.19 -9.22
N LEU A 22 13.02 9.75 -8.03
CA LEU A 22 13.92 9.38 -6.94
C LEU A 22 14.11 7.86 -6.79
N ILE A 23 13.39 7.03 -7.54
CA ILE A 23 13.47 5.55 -7.40
C ILE A 23 14.89 5.08 -7.70
N ARG A 24 15.48 5.46 -8.83
CA ARG A 24 16.83 5.01 -9.22
C ARG A 24 17.93 5.43 -8.25
N PRO A 25 18.08 6.71 -7.83
CA PRO A 25 19.09 7.10 -6.86
C PRO A 25 18.89 6.42 -5.50
N LEU A 26 17.64 6.26 -5.04
CA LEU A 26 17.36 5.56 -3.78
C LEU A 26 17.67 4.07 -3.87
N SER A 27 17.26 3.38 -4.93
CA SER A 27 17.52 1.95 -5.10
C SER A 27 19.01 1.63 -5.09
N LYS A 28 19.83 2.47 -5.76
CA LYS A 28 21.30 2.36 -5.71
C LYS A 28 21.86 2.56 -4.30
N ARG A 29 21.38 3.58 -3.58
CA ARG A 29 21.83 3.93 -2.23
C ARG A 29 21.44 2.89 -1.18
N LEU A 30 20.34 2.16 -1.39
CA LEU A 30 19.81 1.19 -0.44
C LEU A 30 20.26 -0.26 -0.68
N LYS A 31 21.04 -0.55 -1.75
CA LYS A 31 21.48 -1.91 -2.12
C LYS A 31 22.08 -2.74 -0.99
N LYS A 32 22.79 -2.11 -0.04
CA LYS A 32 23.46 -2.77 1.10
C LYS A 32 22.66 -2.68 2.40
N THR A 33 21.34 -2.47 2.31
CA THR A 33 20.43 -2.36 3.46
C THR A 33 19.28 -3.33 3.32
N ASN A 34 18.50 -3.53 4.39
CA ASN A 34 17.23 -4.26 4.37
C ASN A 34 16.02 -3.39 3.95
N LEU A 35 16.26 -2.16 3.50
CA LEU A 35 15.22 -1.28 2.97
C LEU A 35 14.94 -1.61 1.50
N GLU A 36 13.66 -1.59 1.13
CA GLU A 36 13.23 -1.82 -0.24
C GLU A 36 12.60 -0.55 -0.83
N VAL A 37 12.60 -0.45 -2.14
CA VAL A 37 12.04 0.70 -2.86
C VAL A 37 10.82 0.26 -3.64
N GLY A 38 9.77 1.07 -3.60
CA GLY A 38 8.56 0.94 -4.40
C GLY A 38 8.29 2.19 -5.22
N ALA A 39 7.24 2.14 -6.02
CA ALA A 39 6.70 3.25 -6.77
C ALA A 39 5.31 3.62 -6.25
N GLN A 40 4.85 4.86 -6.51
CA GLN A 40 3.56 5.36 -6.06
C GLN A 40 2.41 5.06 -7.04
N ASN A 41 2.72 4.77 -8.32
CA ASN A 41 1.78 4.36 -9.36
C ASN A 41 2.54 3.81 -10.57
N CYS A 42 1.83 3.22 -11.54
CA CYS A 42 2.37 2.89 -12.87
C CYS A 42 1.28 2.99 -13.94
N HIS A 43 1.71 3.03 -15.21
CA HIS A 43 0.83 2.89 -16.35
C HIS A 43 0.36 1.44 -16.51
N GLU A 44 -0.83 1.23 -17.07
CA GLU A 44 -1.43 -0.10 -17.28
C GLU A 44 -0.74 -0.91 -18.39
N SER A 45 -0.17 -0.27 -19.39
CA SER A 45 0.60 -0.97 -20.42
C SER A 45 1.92 -1.47 -19.86
N GLU A 46 2.20 -2.75 -20.09
CA GLU A 46 3.48 -3.36 -19.72
C GLU A 46 4.57 -3.10 -20.78
N ASN A 47 4.17 -2.75 -22.01
CA ASN A 47 5.07 -2.52 -23.13
C ASN A 47 5.34 -1.03 -23.32
N TYR A 48 6.46 -0.74 -23.99
CA TYR A 48 6.75 0.60 -24.50
C TYR A 48 5.78 0.93 -25.66
N GLY A 49 5.51 2.19 -25.89
CA GLY A 49 4.59 2.64 -26.92
C GLY A 49 4.35 4.14 -26.90
N ALA A 50 3.31 4.59 -27.56
CA ALA A 50 2.90 6.00 -27.64
C ALA A 50 2.21 6.46 -26.35
N TYR A 51 2.93 6.39 -25.23
CA TYR A 51 2.48 6.76 -23.88
C TYR A 51 3.35 7.85 -23.31
N THR A 52 3.39 8.99 -23.98
CA THR A 52 4.27 10.11 -23.64
C THR A 52 4.12 10.55 -22.19
N GLY A 53 5.24 10.55 -21.44
CA GLY A 53 5.28 10.93 -20.04
C GLY A 53 4.85 9.85 -19.04
N HIS A 54 4.26 8.75 -19.48
CA HIS A 54 3.85 7.66 -18.59
C HIS A 54 5.01 6.71 -18.24
N VAL A 55 5.02 6.21 -17.02
CA VAL A 55 6.01 5.27 -16.52
C VAL A 55 5.34 3.93 -16.27
N ASN A 56 5.75 2.89 -17.00
CA ASN A 56 5.19 1.55 -16.87
C ASN A 56 5.92 0.68 -15.85
N SER A 57 5.36 -0.49 -15.55
CA SER A 57 5.89 -1.42 -14.55
C SER A 57 7.29 -1.96 -14.88
N LYS A 58 7.62 -2.17 -16.18
CA LYS A 58 8.98 -2.57 -16.60
C LYS A 58 10.01 -1.48 -16.34
N MET A 59 9.68 -0.21 -16.66
CA MET A 59 10.56 0.92 -16.36
C MET A 59 10.84 1.02 -14.86
N LEU A 60 9.81 0.90 -14.03
CA LEU A 60 9.95 0.91 -12.58
C LEU A 60 10.84 -0.22 -12.07
N LYS A 61 10.64 -1.43 -12.57
CA LYS A 61 11.48 -2.59 -12.25
C LYS A 61 12.94 -2.36 -12.61
N ASN A 62 13.19 -1.83 -13.81
CA ASN A 62 14.56 -1.57 -14.33
C ASN A 62 15.32 -0.53 -13.51
N VAL A 63 14.63 0.46 -12.92
CA VAL A 63 15.25 1.46 -12.03
C VAL A 63 15.34 1.00 -10.59
N GLY A 64 14.90 -0.23 -10.27
CA GLY A 64 15.11 -0.90 -8.99
C GLY A 64 13.92 -0.91 -8.04
N ALA A 65 12.72 -0.55 -8.50
CA ALA A 65 11.51 -0.74 -7.71
C ALA A 65 11.24 -2.24 -7.53
N LYS A 66 10.79 -2.62 -6.33
CA LYS A 66 10.31 -3.97 -6.00
C LYS A 66 8.80 -4.00 -5.74
N TYR A 67 8.22 -2.85 -5.43
CA TYR A 67 6.80 -2.66 -5.11
C TYR A 67 6.20 -1.55 -5.96
N VAL A 68 4.87 -1.55 -6.06
CA VAL A 68 4.11 -0.43 -6.58
C VAL A 68 2.79 -0.31 -5.83
N ILE A 69 2.41 0.92 -5.47
CA ILE A 69 1.11 1.26 -4.88
C ILE A 69 0.13 1.46 -6.04
N LEU A 70 -1.03 0.80 -6.00
CA LEU A 70 -2.06 0.91 -7.04
C LEU A 70 -3.44 1.07 -6.41
N GLY A 71 -4.27 1.92 -7.00
CA GLY A 71 -5.62 2.18 -6.53
C GLY A 71 -5.69 3.07 -5.29
N HIS A 72 -4.62 3.83 -4.99
CA HIS A 72 -4.62 4.82 -3.92
C HIS A 72 -5.78 5.82 -4.09
N SER A 73 -6.34 6.29 -2.99
CA SER A 73 -7.52 7.17 -3.00
C SER A 73 -7.35 8.41 -3.87
N GLU A 74 -6.18 9.05 -3.88
CA GLU A 74 -5.87 10.21 -4.72
C GLU A 74 -5.97 9.88 -6.22
N ASN A 75 -5.45 8.72 -6.64
CA ASN A 75 -5.55 8.29 -8.04
C ASN A 75 -6.99 7.93 -8.42
N ARG A 76 -7.76 7.32 -7.50
CA ARG A 76 -9.20 7.08 -7.71
C ARG A 76 -9.98 8.38 -7.86
N GLN A 77 -9.69 9.38 -7.04
CA GLN A 77 -10.27 10.73 -7.15
C GLN A 77 -9.91 11.41 -8.47
N SER A 78 -8.73 11.12 -9.01
CA SER A 78 -8.27 11.60 -10.33
C SER A 78 -8.80 10.75 -11.50
N GLY A 79 -9.76 9.83 -11.25
CA GLY A 79 -10.47 9.09 -12.31
C GLY A 79 -10.02 7.64 -12.51
N GLU A 80 -9.11 7.08 -11.71
CA GLU A 80 -8.76 5.66 -11.83
C GLU A 80 -9.94 4.76 -11.43
N THR A 81 -10.44 4.00 -12.39
CA THR A 81 -11.51 3.01 -12.17
C THR A 81 -10.93 1.66 -11.71
N ASP A 82 -11.75 0.83 -11.07
CA ASP A 82 -11.34 -0.54 -10.68
C ASP A 82 -10.87 -1.37 -11.88
N LYS A 83 -11.45 -1.15 -13.08
CA LYS A 83 -11.03 -1.82 -14.32
C LYS A 83 -9.60 -1.40 -14.72
N LEU A 84 -9.30 -0.11 -14.65
CA LEU A 84 -7.97 0.41 -14.94
C LEU A 84 -6.94 -0.10 -13.92
N ILE A 85 -7.29 -0.09 -12.64
CA ILE A 85 -6.47 -0.61 -11.56
C ILE A 85 -6.17 -2.10 -11.76
N ASN A 86 -7.16 -2.90 -12.19
CA ASN A 86 -6.94 -4.32 -12.53
C ASN A 86 -5.90 -4.50 -13.63
N LEU A 87 -5.94 -3.69 -14.69
CA LEU A 87 -4.93 -3.73 -15.76
C LEU A 87 -3.54 -3.38 -15.22
N LYS A 88 -3.43 -2.34 -14.39
CA LYS A 88 -2.18 -1.95 -13.73
C LYS A 88 -1.62 -3.05 -12.84
N ILE A 89 -2.47 -3.72 -12.05
CA ILE A 89 -2.07 -4.84 -11.18
C ILE A 89 -1.52 -6.00 -12.04
N LYS A 90 -2.19 -6.37 -13.13
CA LYS A 90 -1.72 -7.41 -14.05
C LYS A 90 -0.36 -7.07 -14.66
N SER A 91 -0.19 -5.83 -15.14
CA SER A 91 1.07 -5.32 -15.68
C SER A 91 2.21 -5.37 -14.65
N ALA A 92 1.93 -4.93 -13.41
CA ALA A 92 2.90 -4.95 -12.31
C ALA A 92 3.34 -6.37 -11.94
N ILE A 93 2.40 -7.32 -11.86
CA ILE A 93 2.70 -8.74 -11.55
C ILE A 93 3.56 -9.35 -12.65
N LYS A 94 3.24 -9.12 -13.93
CA LYS A 94 4.04 -9.61 -15.06
C LYS A 94 5.47 -9.05 -15.05
N SER A 95 5.66 -7.85 -14.56
CA SER A 95 6.98 -7.23 -14.37
C SER A 95 7.68 -7.66 -13.06
N ASN A 96 7.16 -8.67 -12.35
CA ASN A 96 7.68 -9.14 -11.07
C ASN A 96 7.78 -8.04 -10.00
N LEU A 97 6.83 -7.11 -9.98
CA LEU A 97 6.61 -6.20 -8.87
C LEU A 97 5.63 -6.80 -7.86
N LYS A 98 5.82 -6.51 -6.59
CA LYS A 98 4.81 -6.72 -5.57
C LYS A 98 3.87 -5.51 -5.57
N VAL A 99 2.59 -5.78 -5.47
CA VAL A 99 1.55 -4.74 -5.52
C VAL A 99 1.04 -4.46 -4.11
N ILE A 100 1.01 -3.19 -3.75
CA ILE A 100 0.25 -2.68 -2.60
C ILE A 100 -1.06 -2.14 -3.19
N PHE A 101 -2.12 -2.94 -3.09
CA PHE A 101 -3.43 -2.62 -3.65
C PHE A 101 -4.28 -1.89 -2.60
N CYS A 102 -4.54 -0.60 -2.85
CA CYS A 102 -5.31 0.26 -1.97
C CYS A 102 -6.81 0.13 -2.25
N ILE A 103 -7.56 -0.09 -1.18
CA ILE A 103 -9.02 -0.18 -1.17
C ILE A 103 -9.57 0.55 0.05
N GLY A 104 -10.76 1.11 -0.08
CA GLY A 104 -11.42 1.78 1.03
C GLY A 104 -12.66 2.55 0.60
N GLU A 105 -13.54 2.78 1.56
CA GLU A 105 -14.78 3.51 1.37
C GLU A 105 -14.65 5.00 1.67
N THR A 106 -15.48 5.80 1.03
CA THR A 106 -15.68 7.22 1.31
C THR A 106 -16.53 7.42 2.58
N LEU A 107 -16.53 8.63 3.13
CA LEU A 107 -17.38 8.98 4.27
C LEU A 107 -18.88 8.79 3.96
N SER A 108 -19.32 9.13 2.75
CA SER A 108 -20.71 8.93 2.31
C SER A 108 -21.09 7.46 2.31
N GLU A 109 -20.20 6.59 1.80
CA GLU A 109 -20.44 5.14 1.77
C GLU A 109 -20.47 4.54 3.18
N LYS A 110 -19.57 4.99 4.07
CA LYS A 110 -19.57 4.59 5.48
C LYS A 110 -20.88 4.98 6.17
N ARG A 111 -21.33 6.23 6.03
CA ARG A 111 -22.61 6.72 6.60
C ARG A 111 -23.81 5.88 6.12
N LYS A 112 -23.77 5.43 4.86
CA LYS A 112 -24.79 4.54 4.27
C LYS A 112 -24.57 3.06 4.63
N LYS A 113 -23.65 2.72 5.55
CA LYS A 113 -23.34 1.34 5.97
C LYS A 113 -22.90 0.44 4.80
N ARG A 114 -22.24 0.99 3.78
CA ARG A 114 -21.84 0.27 2.56
C ARG A 114 -20.37 -0.17 2.55
N THR A 115 -19.61 0.01 3.62
CA THR A 115 -18.18 -0.34 3.72
C THR A 115 -17.90 -1.73 3.13
N ASN A 116 -18.51 -2.78 3.65
CA ASN A 116 -18.28 -4.16 3.18
C ASN A 116 -18.65 -4.36 1.70
N LYS A 117 -19.68 -3.70 1.21
CA LYS A 117 -20.07 -3.75 -0.22
C LYS A 117 -19.01 -3.13 -1.10
N VAL A 118 -18.50 -1.95 -0.72
CA VAL A 118 -17.44 -1.25 -1.45
C VAL A 118 -16.15 -2.06 -1.46
N LEU A 119 -15.70 -2.54 -0.31
CA LEU A 119 -14.50 -3.36 -0.19
C LEU A 119 -14.60 -4.65 -1.02
N ALA A 120 -15.73 -5.34 -0.97
CA ALA A 120 -15.95 -6.54 -1.78
C ALA A 120 -15.91 -6.24 -3.28
N GLN A 121 -16.53 -5.14 -3.72
CA GLN A 121 -16.52 -4.70 -5.12
C GLN A 121 -15.11 -4.37 -5.60
N GLN A 122 -14.37 -3.57 -4.84
CA GLN A 122 -13.00 -3.17 -5.20
C GLN A 122 -12.07 -4.39 -5.27
N ILE A 123 -12.17 -5.34 -4.33
CA ILE A 123 -11.39 -6.59 -4.36
C ILE A 123 -11.77 -7.42 -5.60
N THR A 124 -13.06 -7.66 -5.83
CA THR A 124 -13.53 -8.50 -6.93
C THR A 124 -13.14 -7.91 -8.29
N SER A 125 -13.33 -6.61 -8.47
CA SER A 125 -13.01 -5.92 -9.73
C SER A 125 -11.51 -5.75 -9.93
N GLY A 126 -10.80 -5.28 -8.90
CA GLY A 126 -9.36 -5.02 -8.96
C GLY A 126 -8.52 -6.30 -9.12
N LEU A 127 -8.99 -7.43 -8.58
CA LEU A 127 -8.31 -8.72 -8.69
C LEU A 127 -8.95 -9.68 -9.71
N LYS A 128 -9.83 -9.18 -10.58
CA LYS A 128 -10.48 -10.01 -11.61
C LYS A 128 -9.45 -10.74 -12.47
N SER A 129 -9.61 -12.07 -12.56
CA SER A 129 -8.73 -12.98 -13.31
C SER A 129 -7.28 -13.09 -12.79
N ILE A 130 -7.01 -12.65 -11.56
CA ILE A 130 -5.71 -12.85 -10.89
C ILE A 130 -5.82 -14.08 -10.00
N LYS A 131 -5.23 -15.20 -10.45
CA LYS A 131 -5.30 -16.49 -9.72
C LYS A 131 -4.34 -16.56 -8.54
N ASN A 132 -3.18 -15.91 -8.63
CA ASN A 132 -2.15 -15.94 -7.60
C ASN A 132 -1.98 -14.58 -6.94
N THR A 133 -2.30 -14.51 -5.65
CA THR A 133 -2.22 -13.30 -4.83
C THR A 133 -0.93 -13.18 -4.02
N SER A 134 0.06 -14.05 -4.24
CA SER A 134 1.31 -14.08 -3.46
C SER A 134 2.14 -12.77 -3.55
N ASN A 135 1.98 -12.04 -4.66
CA ASN A 135 2.62 -10.75 -4.87
C ASN A 135 1.71 -9.55 -4.55
N ILE A 136 0.59 -9.79 -3.87
CA ILE A 136 -0.37 -8.75 -3.50
C ILE A 136 -0.35 -8.54 -1.99
N ILE A 137 -0.35 -7.29 -1.60
CA ILE A 137 -0.59 -6.78 -0.26
C ILE A 137 -1.79 -5.86 -0.39
N ILE A 138 -2.77 -5.97 0.49
CA ILE A 138 -3.90 -5.05 0.52
C ILE A 138 -3.57 -3.90 1.46
N ALA A 139 -3.86 -2.67 1.08
CA ALA A 139 -3.87 -1.53 1.98
C ALA A 139 -5.32 -1.06 2.16
N TYR A 140 -5.84 -1.18 3.36
CA TYR A 140 -7.15 -0.65 3.71
C TYR A 140 -7.02 0.82 4.09
N GLU A 141 -7.60 1.67 3.26
CA GLU A 141 -7.56 3.13 3.37
C GLU A 141 -8.99 3.67 3.52
N PRO A 142 -9.58 3.71 4.73
CA PRO A 142 -10.82 4.46 4.90
C PRO A 142 -10.56 5.92 4.47
N VAL A 143 -11.09 6.31 3.29
CA VAL A 143 -10.75 7.58 2.62
C VAL A 143 -11.00 8.79 3.53
N TRP A 144 -12.04 8.71 4.35
CA TRP A 144 -12.41 9.73 5.33
C TRP A 144 -11.41 9.88 6.49
N SER A 145 -10.51 8.91 6.67
CA SER A 145 -9.47 8.90 7.72
C SER A 145 -8.14 9.48 7.23
N ILE A 146 -7.89 9.50 5.92
CA ILE A 146 -6.59 9.89 5.35
C ILE A 146 -6.33 11.38 5.60
N GLY A 147 -5.21 11.69 6.26
CA GLY A 147 -4.76 13.08 6.49
C GLY A 147 -5.59 13.88 7.51
N THR A 148 -6.67 13.32 8.04
CA THR A 148 -7.59 14.04 8.95
C THR A 148 -7.19 13.94 10.42
N GLY A 149 -6.31 13.03 10.78
CA GLY A 149 -6.01 12.67 12.17
C GLY A 149 -7.03 11.72 12.81
N LEU A 150 -8.17 11.48 12.15
CA LEU A 150 -9.20 10.56 12.63
C LEU A 150 -8.78 9.12 12.35
N ILE A 151 -9.04 8.23 13.30
CA ILE A 151 -8.88 6.78 13.15
C ILE A 151 -10.24 6.09 13.37
N PRO A 152 -10.52 5.00 12.65
CA PRO A 152 -11.68 4.16 12.95
C PRO A 152 -11.59 3.65 14.40
N LYS A 153 -12.74 3.40 15.02
CA LYS A 153 -12.76 2.67 16.30
C LYS A 153 -12.05 1.32 16.12
N PRO A 154 -11.29 0.82 17.12
CA PRO A 154 -10.55 -0.45 16.98
C PRO A 154 -11.39 -1.62 16.52
N ASN A 155 -12.62 -1.77 17.01
CA ASN A 155 -13.53 -2.83 16.59
C ASN A 155 -13.98 -2.67 15.13
N ASP A 156 -14.28 -1.45 14.67
CA ASP A 156 -14.68 -1.19 13.28
C ASP A 156 -13.53 -1.51 12.33
N LEU A 157 -12.30 -1.13 12.72
CA LEU A 157 -11.10 -1.41 11.95
C LEU A 157 -10.82 -2.91 11.88
N SER A 158 -10.89 -3.60 13.02
CA SER A 158 -10.74 -5.06 13.09
C SER A 158 -11.77 -5.78 12.23
N ASN A 159 -13.05 -5.37 12.29
CA ASN A 159 -14.12 -5.96 11.49
C ASN A 159 -13.89 -5.76 9.99
N SER A 160 -13.50 -4.56 9.57
CA SER A 160 -13.23 -4.27 8.16
C SER A 160 -12.05 -5.08 7.62
N ILE A 161 -10.95 -5.19 8.38
CA ILE A 161 -9.78 -5.96 7.97
C ILE A 161 -10.10 -7.46 7.96
N SER A 162 -10.81 -7.98 8.96
CA SER A 162 -11.26 -9.37 8.99
C SER A 162 -12.17 -9.70 7.80
N PHE A 163 -13.08 -8.78 7.45
CA PHE A 163 -13.89 -8.90 6.25
C PHE A 163 -13.05 -8.95 4.98
N ILE A 164 -12.03 -8.08 4.84
CA ILE A 164 -11.11 -8.12 3.70
C ILE A 164 -10.42 -9.49 3.63
N LYS A 165 -9.86 -9.96 4.75
CA LYS A 165 -9.17 -11.25 4.83
C LYS A 165 -10.08 -12.42 4.46
N SER A 166 -11.37 -12.38 4.83
CA SER A 166 -12.36 -13.43 4.52
C SER A 166 -12.66 -13.59 3.02
N LYS A 167 -12.30 -12.61 2.17
CA LYS A 167 -12.47 -12.71 0.71
C LYS A 167 -11.46 -13.64 0.03
N PHE A 168 -10.46 -14.12 0.75
CA PHE A 168 -9.38 -14.94 0.21
C PHE A 168 -9.43 -16.37 0.80
N ARG A 169 -9.65 -17.38 -0.07
CA ARG A 169 -9.83 -18.77 0.36
C ARG A 169 -8.53 -19.57 0.52
N LYS A 170 -7.54 -19.36 -0.37
CA LYS A 170 -6.33 -20.22 -0.42
C LYS A 170 -5.13 -19.60 0.29
N LYS A 171 -4.85 -18.33 0.03
CA LYS A 171 -3.74 -17.58 0.62
C LYS A 171 -4.19 -16.16 0.85
N THR A 172 -4.36 -15.81 2.10
CA THR A 172 -4.74 -14.46 2.50
C THR A 172 -3.56 -13.50 2.32
N PRO A 173 -3.69 -12.43 1.53
CA PRO A 173 -2.69 -11.38 1.47
C PRO A 173 -2.50 -10.73 2.84
N LYS A 174 -1.32 -10.15 3.06
CA LYS A 174 -1.13 -9.22 4.19
C LYS A 174 -2.04 -8.01 4.00
N VAL A 175 -2.61 -7.52 5.10
CA VAL A 175 -3.46 -6.33 5.09
C VAL A 175 -2.82 -5.24 5.93
N LEU A 176 -2.48 -4.14 5.29
CA LEU A 176 -1.96 -2.93 5.91
C LEU A 176 -3.12 -2.00 6.25
N TYR A 177 -2.99 -1.23 7.33
CA TYR A 177 -3.84 -0.07 7.55
C TYR A 177 -3.18 1.18 6.96
N GLY A 178 -3.90 1.90 6.12
CA GLY A 178 -3.43 3.08 5.37
C GLY A 178 -4.23 4.35 5.64
N GLY A 179 -4.98 4.43 6.71
CA GLY A 179 -5.61 5.68 7.15
C GLY A 179 -4.60 6.62 7.82
N SER A 180 -5.06 7.46 8.74
CA SER A 180 -4.18 8.37 9.47
C SER A 180 -3.29 7.62 10.44
N VAL A 181 -2.02 7.43 10.07
CA VAL A 181 -0.98 6.80 10.91
C VAL A 181 0.11 7.83 11.19
N ASN A 182 0.38 8.06 12.48
CA ASN A 182 1.42 8.96 12.93
C ASN A 182 2.04 8.48 14.26
N ASN A 183 3.07 9.17 14.72
CA ASN A 183 3.79 8.78 15.94
C ASN A 183 3.02 9.02 17.25
N LYS A 184 1.84 9.65 17.20
CA LYS A 184 0.99 9.86 18.38
C LYS A 184 -0.04 8.72 18.53
N ASN A 185 -0.58 8.21 17.38
CA ASN A 185 -1.66 7.22 17.39
C ASN A 185 -1.21 5.79 17.11
N ILE A 186 0.05 5.55 16.73
CA ILE A 186 0.52 4.21 16.38
C ILE A 186 0.37 3.20 17.55
N THR A 187 0.51 3.64 18.79
CA THR A 187 0.36 2.78 19.96
C THR A 187 -1.07 2.29 20.17
N GLU A 188 -2.08 3.01 19.68
CA GLU A 188 -3.49 2.62 19.77
C GLU A 188 -3.87 1.57 18.71
N ILE A 189 -3.17 1.55 17.59
CA ILE A 189 -3.54 0.71 16.44
C ILE A 189 -2.58 -0.47 16.19
N LYS A 190 -1.37 -0.43 16.75
CA LYS A 190 -0.37 -1.50 16.56
C LYS A 190 -0.80 -2.85 17.12
N ASP A 191 -1.59 -2.83 18.19
CA ASP A 191 -2.00 -4.02 18.94
C ASP A 191 -3.29 -4.66 18.38
N ILE A 192 -3.83 -4.12 17.28
CA ILE A 192 -4.97 -4.74 16.58
C ILE A 192 -4.45 -5.94 15.77
N ASN A 193 -4.62 -7.15 16.31
CA ASN A 193 -4.02 -8.41 15.83
C ASN A 193 -4.25 -8.75 14.34
N VAL A 194 -5.30 -8.19 13.73
CA VAL A 194 -5.60 -8.44 12.31
C VAL A 194 -4.82 -7.57 11.35
N ILE A 195 -4.07 -6.56 11.84
CA ILE A 195 -3.25 -5.66 11.03
C ILE A 195 -1.87 -6.29 10.82
N ASP A 196 -1.45 -6.44 9.57
CA ASP A 196 -0.13 -6.99 9.21
C ASP A 196 0.95 -5.90 9.03
N GLY A 197 0.58 -4.63 9.11
CA GLY A 197 1.48 -3.47 8.97
C GLY A 197 0.74 -2.20 8.59
N PHE A 198 1.49 -1.19 8.16
CA PHE A 198 0.96 0.16 7.92
C PHE A 198 1.42 0.73 6.58
N LEU A 199 0.54 1.46 5.89
CA LEU A 199 0.88 2.35 4.78
C LEU A 199 0.87 3.78 5.31
N ILE A 200 2.04 4.43 5.35
CA ILE A 200 2.24 5.70 6.06
C ILE A 200 2.53 6.80 5.04
N GLY A 201 1.63 7.78 4.96
CA GLY A 201 1.75 8.96 4.11
C GLY A 201 2.60 10.08 4.74
N GLY A 202 1.99 11.22 5.09
CA GLY A 202 2.67 12.45 5.51
C GLY A 202 3.70 12.30 6.64
N ALA A 203 3.48 11.41 7.60
CA ALA A 203 4.45 11.16 8.67
C ALA A 203 5.77 10.55 8.17
N SER A 204 5.76 9.88 7.01
CA SER A 204 6.96 9.29 6.38
C SER A 204 7.90 10.31 5.74
N GLN A 205 7.44 11.54 5.52
CA GLN A 205 8.25 12.64 4.99
C GLN A 205 9.29 13.16 6.01
N SER A 206 9.07 12.88 7.31
CA SER A 206 10.02 13.21 8.37
C SER A 206 10.69 11.92 8.86
N SER A 207 12.00 11.82 8.68
CA SER A 207 12.77 10.66 9.16
C SER A 207 12.65 10.46 10.68
N LYS A 208 12.56 11.54 11.46
CA LYS A 208 12.37 11.50 12.91
C LYS A 208 11.02 10.87 13.27
N LYS A 209 9.92 11.37 12.67
CA LYS A 209 8.57 10.84 12.91
C LYS A 209 8.46 9.39 12.45
N PHE A 210 9.00 9.07 11.28
CA PHE A 210 8.91 7.72 10.73
C PHE A 210 9.70 6.70 11.57
N ILE A 211 10.91 7.04 12.04
CA ILE A 211 11.70 6.19 12.95
C ILE A 211 10.98 6.01 14.29
N ASP A 212 10.35 7.06 14.83
CA ASP A 212 9.57 6.97 16.06
C ASP A 212 8.37 6.01 15.90
N ILE A 213 7.65 6.08 14.78
CA ILE A 213 6.58 5.12 14.47
C ILE A 213 7.13 3.69 14.45
N ILE A 214 8.24 3.44 13.76
CA ILE A 214 8.84 2.10 13.68
C ILE A 214 9.22 1.59 15.07
N LYS A 215 9.89 2.40 15.88
CA LYS A 215 10.25 2.03 17.25
C LYS A 215 9.03 1.66 18.10
N LYS A 216 8.00 2.50 18.07
CA LYS A 216 6.75 2.27 18.83
C LYS A 216 5.95 1.06 18.35
N THR A 217 6.09 0.69 17.08
CA THR A 217 5.41 -0.48 16.51
C THR A 217 6.05 -1.79 16.95
N PHE A 218 7.38 -1.83 17.13
CA PHE A 218 8.13 -3.08 17.30
C PHE A 218 8.87 -3.20 18.64
N ASN A 219 8.74 -2.20 19.48
CA ASN A 219 9.10 -2.25 20.91
C ASN A 219 7.80 -2.35 21.72
#